data_0d0ff76232b926fa7040051878f3a39e
#
_entry.id   0d0ff76232b926fa7040051878f3a39e
#
_cell.length_a   1.000
_cell.length_b   1.000
_cell.length_c   1.000
_cell.angle_alpha   90.00
_cell.angle_beta   90.00
_cell.angle_gamma   90.00
#
_symmetry.space_group_name_H-M   'P 1'
#
loop_
_entity.id
_entity.type
_entity.pdbx_description
1 polymer ?
#
loop_
_entity_poly.entity_id
_entity_poly.type
_entity_poly.pdbx_seq_one_letter_code
_entity_poly.pdbx_strand_id
1 'polypeptide(L)'
;MAMVRATRMAHFSAAHRLYRDDWSDERNASVFGDCSNPNWHGHNYELEVTVEGSIDPATGFVMDLKRLKELMEQRVVADVDHKNLNTEVAWLEGVNPSTENVVVAIWGRLADQLPKGVRLAKVLLRETPRNWVEYTGGVDQ
;
A
#
# COMPACT_ATOMS: atom_id res chain seq x y z
N MET A 1 15.62 26.16 -2.93
CA MET A 1 14.56 25.67 -3.82
C MET A 1 13.40 25.17 -3.00
N ALA A 2 12.19 25.44 -3.46
CA ALA A 2 11.00 24.95 -2.77
C ALA A 2 10.86 23.44 -2.95
N MET A 3 10.62 22.73 -1.85
CA MET A 3 10.28 21.32 -1.84
C MET A 3 8.77 21.19 -1.77
N VAL A 4 8.19 20.45 -2.70
CA VAL A 4 6.74 20.33 -2.83
C VAL A 4 6.38 18.84 -2.81
N ARG A 5 5.27 18.51 -2.20
CA ARG A 5 4.70 17.17 -2.22
C ARG A 5 3.52 17.12 -3.18
N ALA A 6 3.46 16.05 -3.96
CA ALA A 6 2.37 15.78 -4.88
C ALA A 6 1.84 14.38 -4.60
N THR A 7 0.52 14.23 -4.64
CA THR A 7 -0.14 12.97 -4.28
C THR A 7 -1.05 12.51 -5.40
N ARG A 8 -0.98 11.21 -5.72
CA ARG A 8 -1.93 10.54 -6.60
C ARG A 8 -2.67 9.46 -5.83
N MET A 9 -3.98 9.35 -6.08
CA MET A 9 -4.82 8.33 -5.50
C MET A 9 -5.19 7.28 -6.54
N ALA A 10 -5.26 6.03 -6.09
CA ALA A 10 -5.82 4.91 -6.85
C ALA A 10 -6.67 4.07 -5.90
N HIS A 11 -7.46 3.16 -6.43
CA HIS A 11 -8.24 2.24 -5.60
C HIS A 11 -8.14 0.82 -6.17
N PHE A 12 -8.35 -0.15 -5.29
CA PHE A 12 -8.44 -1.56 -5.68
C PHE A 12 -9.34 -2.32 -4.71
N SER A 13 -9.93 -3.38 -5.20
CA SER A 13 -10.74 -4.28 -4.37
C SER A 13 -9.95 -5.57 -4.15
N ALA A 14 -9.82 -5.98 -2.90
CA ALA A 14 -9.07 -7.19 -2.58
C ALA A 14 -9.66 -7.88 -1.36
N ALA A 15 -9.46 -9.19 -1.30
CA ALA A 15 -9.86 -10.00 -0.15
C ALA A 15 -8.63 -10.38 0.66
N HIS A 16 -8.83 -10.56 1.96
CA HIS A 16 -7.79 -11.06 2.85
C HIS A 16 -8.38 -11.77 4.07
N ARG A 17 -7.49 -12.40 4.80
CA ARG A 17 -7.78 -13.01 6.09
C ARG A 17 -6.57 -12.79 6.99
N LEU A 18 -6.81 -12.39 8.23
CA LEU A 18 -5.76 -12.22 9.23
C LEU A 18 -5.77 -13.43 10.15
N TYR A 19 -4.71 -14.21 10.12
CA TYR A 19 -4.59 -15.41 10.95
C TYR A 19 -3.13 -15.89 10.98
N ARG A 20 -2.85 -16.81 11.91
CA ARG A 20 -1.59 -17.53 11.96
C ARG A 20 -1.87 -19.03 11.93
N ASP A 21 -1.16 -19.73 11.04
CA ASP A 21 -1.27 -21.19 10.89
C ASP A 21 -0.83 -21.94 12.16
N ASP A 22 0.12 -21.34 12.91
CA ASP A 22 0.66 -21.94 14.13
C ASP A 22 -0.15 -21.65 15.39
N TRP A 23 -1.28 -20.96 15.26
CA TRP A 23 -2.21 -20.69 16.35
C TRP A 23 -3.46 -21.54 16.20
N SER A 24 -4.12 -21.83 17.35
CA SER A 24 -5.43 -22.45 17.35
C SER A 24 -6.48 -21.53 16.70
N ASP A 25 -7.60 -22.11 16.29
CA ASP A 25 -8.72 -21.33 15.74
C ASP A 25 -9.27 -20.37 16.81
N GLU A 26 -9.32 -20.82 18.08
CA GLU A 26 -9.78 -19.98 19.19
C GLU A 26 -8.87 -18.77 19.40
N ARG A 27 -7.56 -18.97 19.32
CA ARG A 27 -6.60 -17.88 19.49
C ARG A 27 -6.70 -16.90 18.33
N ASN A 28 -6.81 -17.39 17.09
CA ASN A 28 -7.00 -16.56 15.91
C ASN A 28 -8.28 -15.72 16.06
N ALA A 29 -9.38 -16.33 16.45
CA ALA A 29 -10.63 -15.61 16.63
C ALA A 29 -10.55 -14.58 17.77
N SER A 30 -9.83 -14.89 18.84
CA SER A 30 -9.65 -13.97 19.97
C SER A 30 -8.83 -12.75 19.59
N VAL A 31 -7.75 -12.93 18.81
CA VAL A 31 -6.82 -11.84 18.45
C VAL A 31 -7.33 -11.04 17.26
N PHE A 32 -7.81 -11.72 16.22
CA PHE A 32 -8.17 -11.08 14.94
C PHE A 32 -9.68 -10.87 14.77
N GLY A 33 -10.51 -11.48 15.61
CA GLY A 33 -11.96 -11.37 15.52
C GLY A 33 -12.48 -11.85 14.17
N ASP A 34 -13.40 -11.08 13.58
CA ASP A 34 -13.99 -11.40 12.27
C ASP A 34 -12.98 -11.40 11.13
N CYS A 35 -11.83 -10.75 11.30
CA CYS A 35 -10.77 -10.74 10.29
C CYS A 35 -10.13 -12.11 10.10
N SER A 36 -10.31 -13.03 11.05
CA SER A 36 -9.83 -14.41 10.94
C SER A 36 -10.80 -15.36 10.25
N ASN A 37 -11.96 -14.89 9.81
CA ASN A 37 -12.99 -15.71 9.17
C ASN A 37 -12.38 -16.53 8.01
N PRO A 38 -12.50 -17.87 8.06
CA PRO A 38 -11.89 -18.72 7.03
C PRO A 38 -12.49 -18.57 5.63
N ASN A 39 -13.63 -17.91 5.51
CA ASN A 39 -14.25 -17.63 4.21
C ASN A 39 -13.78 -16.31 3.60
N TRP A 40 -12.76 -15.67 4.20
CA TRP A 40 -12.20 -14.41 3.73
C TRP A 40 -13.19 -13.24 3.88
N HIS A 41 -12.70 -12.04 3.70
CA HIS A 41 -13.51 -10.84 3.58
C HIS A 41 -12.77 -9.86 2.66
N GLY A 42 -13.50 -8.92 2.09
CA GLY A 42 -12.96 -7.98 1.12
C GLY A 42 -13.17 -6.54 1.49
N HIS A 43 -12.32 -5.69 0.95
CA HIS A 43 -12.40 -4.24 1.11
C HIS A 43 -12.20 -3.54 -0.22
N ASN A 44 -12.77 -2.36 -0.33
CA ASN A 44 -12.43 -1.40 -1.38
C ASN A 44 -11.34 -0.48 -0.82
N TYR A 45 -10.10 -0.80 -1.13
CA TYR A 45 -8.95 -0.03 -0.66
C TYR A 45 -8.76 1.24 -1.46
N GLU A 46 -8.39 2.32 -0.78
CA GLU A 46 -7.91 3.53 -1.43
C GLU A 46 -6.43 3.69 -1.10
N LEU A 47 -5.64 3.90 -2.14
CA LEU A 47 -4.19 4.06 -2.05
C LEU A 47 -3.81 5.47 -2.43
N GLU A 48 -3.09 6.18 -1.54
CA GLU A 48 -2.53 7.49 -1.83
C GLU A 48 -1.02 7.41 -1.77
N VAL A 49 -0.38 7.82 -2.84
CA VAL A 49 1.09 7.84 -2.93
C VAL A 49 1.54 9.28 -3.08
N THR A 50 2.37 9.73 -2.14
CA THR A 50 2.91 11.08 -2.08
C THR A 50 4.39 11.06 -2.39
N VAL A 51 4.78 11.84 -3.38
CA VAL A 51 6.18 12.06 -3.74
C VAL A 51 6.59 13.49 -3.36
N GLU A 52 7.89 13.69 -3.15
CA GLU A 52 8.45 14.97 -2.78
C GLU A 52 9.69 15.26 -3.61
N GLY A 53 9.81 16.50 -4.02
CA GLY A 53 10.98 16.98 -4.75
C GLY A 53 10.90 18.47 -4.98
N SER A 54 11.92 19.00 -5.65
CA SER A 54 11.90 20.38 -6.11
C SER A 54 11.13 20.49 -7.42
N ILE A 55 10.59 21.67 -7.70
CA ILE A 55 9.86 21.94 -8.92
C ILE A 55 10.86 22.03 -10.09
N ASP A 56 10.64 21.24 -11.12
CA ASP A 56 11.42 21.35 -12.37
C ASP A 56 11.01 22.64 -13.08
N PRO A 57 11.92 23.59 -13.27
CA PRO A 57 11.56 24.87 -13.91
C PRO A 57 11.09 24.73 -15.36
N ALA A 58 11.45 23.65 -16.03
CA ALA A 58 11.02 23.44 -17.42
C ALA A 58 9.57 22.97 -17.53
N THR A 59 9.12 22.16 -16.57
CA THR A 59 7.78 21.56 -16.61
C THR A 59 6.81 22.14 -15.57
N GLY A 60 7.34 22.68 -14.48
CA GLY A 60 6.54 23.10 -13.33
C GLY A 60 6.13 21.92 -12.43
N PHE A 61 6.66 20.73 -12.66
CA PHE A 61 6.30 19.52 -11.90
C PHE A 61 7.38 19.12 -10.91
N VAL A 62 6.95 18.50 -9.81
CA VAL A 62 7.82 17.61 -9.04
C VAL A 62 7.99 16.31 -9.81
N MET A 63 6.87 15.75 -10.23
CA MET A 63 6.77 14.55 -11.05
C MET A 63 5.45 14.60 -11.80
N ASP A 64 5.43 14.15 -13.03
CA ASP A 64 4.17 14.02 -13.77
C ASP A 64 3.28 13.00 -13.05
N LEU A 65 2.13 13.43 -12.58
CA LEU A 65 1.20 12.58 -11.83
C LEU A 65 0.60 11.47 -12.69
N LYS A 66 0.55 11.64 -14.01
CA LYS A 66 0.16 10.56 -14.92
C LYS A 66 1.19 9.43 -14.89
N ARG A 67 2.47 9.77 -14.84
CA ARG A 67 3.53 8.78 -14.72
C ARG A 67 3.50 8.08 -13.36
N LEU A 68 3.21 8.82 -12.29
CA LEU A 68 3.02 8.22 -10.98
C LEU A 68 1.84 7.25 -10.99
N LYS A 69 0.73 7.61 -11.62
CA LYS A 69 -0.41 6.72 -11.80
C LYS A 69 0.00 5.42 -12.51
N GLU A 70 0.73 5.52 -13.60
CA GLU A 70 1.19 4.34 -14.36
C GLU A 70 2.06 3.43 -13.49
N LEU A 71 2.94 4.02 -12.70
CA LEU A 71 3.80 3.28 -11.77
C LEU A 71 2.97 2.54 -10.71
N MET A 72 1.99 3.23 -10.13
CA MET A 72 1.07 2.63 -9.16
C MET A 72 0.29 1.47 -9.77
N GLU A 73 -0.22 1.63 -10.98
CA GLU A 73 -0.95 0.58 -11.68
C GLU A 73 -0.06 -0.64 -11.96
N GLN A 74 1.12 -0.43 -12.51
CA GLN A 74 2.00 -1.51 -12.91
C GLN A 74 2.62 -2.26 -11.74
N ARG A 75 2.97 -1.55 -10.66
CA ARG A 75 3.71 -2.13 -9.55
C ARG A 75 2.85 -2.58 -8.40
N VAL A 76 1.64 -2.09 -8.30
CA VAL A 76 0.76 -2.37 -7.16
C VAL A 76 -0.62 -2.83 -7.63
N VAL A 77 -1.40 -1.97 -8.25
CA VAL A 77 -2.83 -2.22 -8.50
C VAL A 77 -3.05 -3.45 -9.37
N ALA A 78 -2.28 -3.60 -10.44
CA ALA A 78 -2.40 -4.75 -11.34
C ALA A 78 -2.20 -6.09 -10.62
N ASP A 79 -1.40 -6.10 -9.55
CA ASP A 79 -1.09 -7.32 -8.80
C ASP A 79 -2.11 -7.64 -7.71
N VAL A 80 -2.83 -6.65 -7.21
CA VAL A 80 -3.69 -6.82 -6.03
C VAL A 80 -5.18 -6.66 -6.32
N ASP A 81 -5.55 -5.95 -7.38
CA ASP A 81 -6.95 -5.67 -7.68
C ASP A 81 -7.69 -6.95 -8.07
N HIS A 82 -8.81 -7.20 -7.40
CA HIS A 82 -9.63 -8.42 -7.56
C HIS A 82 -8.85 -9.68 -7.18
N LYS A 83 -7.90 -9.57 -6.27
CA LYS A 83 -7.07 -10.68 -5.82
C LYS A 83 -7.27 -10.96 -4.33
N ASN A 84 -6.84 -12.16 -3.93
CA ASN A 84 -6.71 -12.54 -2.53
C ASN A 84 -5.29 -12.22 -2.09
N LEU A 85 -5.15 -11.31 -1.13
CA LEU A 85 -3.83 -10.86 -0.68
C LEU A 85 -3.01 -11.95 0.02
N ASN A 86 -3.67 -12.97 0.56
CA ASN A 86 -2.99 -14.07 1.23
C ASN A 86 -2.38 -15.08 0.25
N THR A 87 -2.98 -15.27 -0.93
CA THR A 87 -2.67 -16.43 -1.77
C THR A 87 -2.26 -16.10 -3.20
N GLU A 88 -2.56 -14.89 -3.69
CA GLU A 88 -2.41 -14.57 -5.10
C GLU A 88 -1.40 -13.46 -5.40
N VAL A 89 -0.74 -12.90 -4.38
CA VAL A 89 0.19 -11.78 -4.55
C VAL A 89 1.59 -12.22 -4.14
N ALA A 90 2.49 -12.34 -5.12
CA ALA A 90 3.83 -12.90 -4.89
C ALA A 90 4.63 -12.12 -3.85
N TRP A 91 4.57 -10.78 -3.88
CA TRP A 91 5.34 -9.94 -2.94
C TRP A 91 4.71 -9.80 -1.56
N LEU A 92 3.57 -10.47 -1.31
CA LEU A 92 2.96 -10.61 0.01
C LEU A 92 3.06 -12.05 0.55
N GLU A 93 3.76 -12.93 -0.15
CA GLU A 93 3.93 -14.32 0.29
C GLU A 93 4.60 -14.38 1.67
N GLY A 94 4.01 -15.15 2.58
CA GLY A 94 4.51 -15.28 3.94
C GLY A 94 4.20 -14.11 4.85
N VAL A 95 3.48 -13.11 4.36
CA VAL A 95 3.11 -11.92 5.13
C VAL A 95 1.65 -12.05 5.55
N ASN A 96 1.36 -11.82 6.84
CA ASN A 96 -0.02 -11.66 7.30
C ASN A 96 -0.51 -10.30 6.79
N PRO A 97 -1.48 -10.24 5.84
CA PRO A 97 -1.76 -9.03 5.10
C PRO A 97 -2.69 -8.06 5.84
N SER A 98 -2.29 -7.68 7.05
CA SER A 98 -2.86 -6.52 7.72
C SER A 98 -2.63 -5.28 6.86
N THR A 99 -3.44 -4.25 7.04
CA THR A 99 -3.26 -2.99 6.30
C THR A 99 -1.86 -2.41 6.55
N GLU A 100 -1.35 -2.56 7.77
CA GLU A 100 0.01 -2.13 8.15
C GLU A 100 1.09 -2.86 7.36
N ASN A 101 1.01 -4.17 7.27
CA ASN A 101 1.99 -4.95 6.51
C ASN A 101 1.87 -4.69 5.01
N VAL A 102 0.67 -4.52 4.51
CA VAL A 102 0.45 -4.23 3.09
C VAL A 102 1.02 -2.87 2.70
N VAL A 103 0.83 -1.83 3.52
CA VAL A 103 1.36 -0.49 3.20
C VAL A 103 2.89 -0.48 3.15
N VAL A 104 3.56 -1.23 4.03
CA VAL A 104 5.02 -1.36 4.02
C VAL A 104 5.48 -2.08 2.76
N ALA A 105 4.79 -3.15 2.37
CA ALA A 105 5.10 -3.88 1.13
C ALA A 105 4.90 -3.01 -0.11
N ILE A 106 3.83 -2.22 -0.16
CA ILE A 106 3.59 -1.27 -1.26
C ILE A 106 4.73 -0.26 -1.35
N TRP A 107 5.19 0.28 -0.23
CA TRP A 107 6.34 1.17 -0.19
C TRP A 107 7.55 0.54 -0.90
N GLY A 108 7.87 -0.70 -0.58
CA GLY A 108 8.98 -1.42 -1.19
C GLY A 108 8.82 -1.63 -2.69
N ARG A 109 7.60 -1.65 -3.20
CA ARG A 109 7.33 -1.78 -4.63
C ARG A 109 7.58 -0.48 -5.41
N LEU A 110 7.54 0.66 -4.73
CA LEU A 110 7.54 1.98 -5.37
C LEU A 110 8.81 2.79 -5.13
N ALA A 111 9.44 2.65 -3.96
CA ALA A 111 10.47 3.59 -3.49
C ALA A 111 11.67 3.73 -4.42
N ASP A 112 12.09 2.66 -5.07
CA ASP A 112 13.26 2.65 -5.97
C ASP A 112 12.90 2.87 -7.44
N GLN A 113 11.63 3.14 -7.74
CA GLN A 113 11.14 3.30 -9.11
C GLN A 113 10.97 4.76 -9.53
N LEU A 114 11.27 5.69 -8.65
CA LEU A 114 11.01 7.11 -8.88
C LEU A 114 12.16 7.77 -9.66
N PRO A 115 11.89 8.86 -10.40
CA PRO A 115 12.95 9.59 -11.10
C PRO A 115 13.97 10.17 -10.13
N LYS A 116 15.16 10.46 -10.65
CA LYS A 116 16.22 11.13 -9.89
C LYS A 116 15.70 12.45 -9.31
N GLY A 117 15.99 12.69 -8.05
CA GLY A 117 15.59 13.91 -7.37
C GLY A 117 14.17 13.89 -6.81
N VAL A 118 13.44 12.81 -7.03
CA VAL A 118 12.09 12.61 -6.49
C VAL A 118 12.14 11.46 -5.49
N ARG A 119 11.62 11.71 -4.28
CA ARG A 119 11.57 10.67 -3.26
C ARG A 119 10.13 10.31 -2.90
N LEU A 120 9.94 9.08 -2.50
CA LEU A 120 8.66 8.65 -1.91
C LEU A 120 8.56 9.25 -0.51
N ALA A 121 7.52 10.04 -0.26
CA ALA A 121 7.36 10.73 1.01
C ALA A 121 6.36 10.03 1.93
N LYS A 122 5.29 9.48 1.36
CA LYS A 122 4.25 8.82 2.15
C LYS A 122 3.46 7.87 1.25
N VAL A 123 3.09 6.74 1.82
CA VAL A 123 2.05 5.86 1.27
C VAL A 123 0.97 5.74 2.33
N LEU A 124 -0.26 6.05 1.94
CA LEU A 124 -1.45 5.90 2.77
C LEU A 124 -2.32 4.81 2.16
N LEU A 125 -2.75 3.86 2.98
CA LEU A 125 -3.65 2.79 2.57
C LEU A 125 -4.90 2.83 3.45
N ARG A 126 -6.04 3.12 2.84
CA ARG A 126 -7.34 3.18 3.49
C ARG A 126 -8.06 1.87 3.26
N GLU A 127 -8.27 1.12 4.32
CA GLU A 127 -8.97 -0.17 4.27
C GLU A 127 -10.48 0.03 4.20
N THR A 128 -10.97 0.97 5.02
CA THR A 128 -12.37 1.39 5.05
C THR A 128 -12.42 2.91 5.14
N PRO A 129 -13.59 3.55 4.95
CA PRO A 129 -13.69 5.00 5.14
C PRO A 129 -13.29 5.49 6.54
N ARG A 130 -13.18 4.58 7.51
CA ARG A 130 -12.89 4.92 8.90
C ARG A 130 -11.51 4.47 9.38
N ASN A 131 -10.83 3.61 8.63
CA ASN A 131 -9.56 3.02 9.06
C ASN A 131 -8.53 3.14 7.94
N TRP A 132 -7.41 3.77 8.24
CA TRP A 132 -6.30 3.85 7.31
C TRP A 132 -4.97 3.88 8.06
N VAL A 133 -3.92 3.54 7.35
CA VAL A 133 -2.55 3.54 7.86
C VAL A 133 -1.66 4.35 6.94
N GLU A 134 -0.58 4.88 7.47
CA GLU A 134 0.42 5.62 6.72
C GLU A 134 1.80 5.06 6.99
N TYR A 135 2.64 5.06 5.97
CA TYR A 135 4.06 4.74 6.10
C TYR A 135 4.89 5.80 5.41
N THR A 136 5.89 6.30 6.10
CA THR A 136 6.77 7.37 5.61
C THR A 136 8.21 6.90 5.42
N GLY A 137 8.44 5.58 5.43
CA GLY A 137 9.76 5.02 5.22
C GLY A 137 10.65 5.03 6.45
N GLY A 138 10.11 5.43 7.62
CA GLY A 138 10.86 5.44 8.85
C GLY A 138 11.18 4.03 9.35
N VAL A 139 12.29 3.88 10.02
CA VAL A 139 12.67 2.67 10.74
C VAL A 139 12.67 2.96 12.23
N ASP A 140 12.49 1.91 13.03
CA ASP A 140 12.59 2.04 14.49
C ASP A 140 13.93 2.61 14.88
N GLN A 141 13.90 3.52 15.82
CA GLN A 141 15.08 4.17 16.35
C GLN A 141 15.49 3.54 17.68
#